data_9ec2195886bc439fd3265e43497f5dc4
#
_entry.id   9ec2195886bc439fd3265e43497f5dc4
#
_cell.length_a   1.000
_cell.length_b   1.000
_cell.length_c   1.000
_cell.angle_alpha   90.00
_cell.angle_beta   90.00
_cell.angle_gamma   90.00
#
_symmetry.space_group_name_H-M   'P 1'
#
loop_
_entity.id
_entity.type
_entity.pdbx_description
1 polymer ?
#
loop_
_entity_poly.entity_id
_entity_poly.type
_entity_poly.pdbx_seq_one_letter_code
_entity_poly.pdbx_strand_id
1 'polypeptide(L)'
;QPRIAIFGAGSIGCYLGGCLQAGGTPVTLIGRARTQQQLASHGMRLTDWQGRDVRVKAQDIDYALSASAMAAANYVLLTVKSGDTEAAAKSIAEHAPADAVIVSFQNGVRNVDVLQQLLPQHKVLKGMVSFNVISSEEGHLHCGTEGNLAIQSQPGRHGDLLQALHSAGLPVTVYSDLAAV
;
A
#
# COMPACT_ATOMS: atom_id res chain seq x y z
N GLN A 1 12.57 3.37 11.66
CA GLN A 1 11.82 2.53 10.75
C GLN A 1 10.44 3.15 10.50
N PRO A 2 9.97 3.28 9.24
CA PRO A 2 8.70 3.92 8.99
C PRO A 2 7.53 3.05 9.45
N ARG A 3 6.46 3.68 9.92
CA ARG A 3 5.20 3.03 10.23
C ARG A 3 4.27 3.19 9.03
N ILE A 4 3.91 2.07 8.42
CA ILE A 4 3.17 2.05 7.17
C ILE A 4 1.80 1.42 7.41
N ALA A 5 0.74 2.12 7.01
CA ALA A 5 -0.59 1.57 6.91
C ALA A 5 -0.94 1.40 5.43
N ILE A 6 -1.52 0.26 5.08
CA ILE A 6 -2.02 0.01 3.74
C ILE A 6 -3.54 0.05 3.80
N PHE A 7 -4.11 1.08 3.21
CA PHE A 7 -5.55 1.30 3.21
C PHE A 7 -6.16 0.78 1.92
N GLY A 8 -6.78 -0.38 2.01
CA GLY A 8 -7.32 -1.14 0.89
C GLY A 8 -6.62 -2.48 0.73
N ALA A 9 -7.00 -3.47 1.54
CA ALA A 9 -6.37 -4.78 1.55
C ALA A 9 -6.95 -5.69 0.45
N GLY A 10 -6.94 -5.22 -0.79
CA GLY A 10 -7.19 -6.03 -1.98
C GLY A 10 -5.92 -6.74 -2.41
N SER A 11 -5.89 -7.24 -3.64
CA SER A 11 -4.74 -8.02 -4.14
C SER A 11 -3.44 -7.22 -4.12
N ILE A 12 -3.46 -5.99 -4.63
CA ILE A 12 -2.28 -5.13 -4.65
C ILE A 12 -1.85 -4.77 -3.22
N GLY A 13 -2.79 -4.31 -2.40
CA GLY A 13 -2.48 -3.90 -1.02
C GLY A 13 -1.92 -5.04 -0.19
N CYS A 14 -2.50 -6.22 -0.28
CA CYS A 14 -2.00 -7.40 0.42
C CYS A 14 -0.62 -7.82 -0.08
N TYR A 15 -0.39 -7.76 -1.39
CA TYR A 15 0.92 -8.11 -1.95
C TYR A 15 2.01 -7.14 -1.46
N LEU A 16 1.75 -5.83 -1.56
CA LEU A 16 2.69 -4.81 -1.09
C LEU A 16 2.95 -4.97 0.42
N GLY A 17 1.88 -5.13 1.19
CA GLY A 17 1.99 -5.29 2.64
C GLY A 17 2.72 -6.56 3.04
N GLY A 18 2.45 -7.66 2.37
CA GLY A 18 3.14 -8.93 2.61
C GLY A 18 4.62 -8.85 2.29
N CYS A 19 4.98 -8.24 1.16
CA CYS A 19 6.38 -8.05 0.78
C CYS A 19 7.12 -7.16 1.78
N LEU A 20 6.50 -6.07 2.22
CA LEU A 20 7.09 -5.19 3.22
C LEU A 20 7.30 -5.92 4.55
N GLN A 21 6.31 -6.67 5.01
CA GLN A 21 6.40 -7.45 6.24
C GLN A 21 7.50 -8.50 6.15
N ALA A 22 7.56 -9.23 5.04
CA ALA A 22 8.60 -10.24 4.81
C ALA A 22 10.00 -9.61 4.71
N GLY A 23 10.08 -8.37 4.23
CA GLY A 23 11.34 -7.62 4.13
C GLY A 23 11.77 -6.96 5.44
N GLY A 24 11.02 -7.14 6.51
CA GLY A 24 11.38 -6.63 7.84
C GLY A 24 10.75 -5.29 8.21
N THR A 25 9.86 -4.75 7.39
CA THR A 25 9.15 -3.50 7.69
C THR A 25 7.73 -3.83 8.14
N PRO A 26 7.37 -3.56 9.40
CA PRO A 26 6.01 -3.82 9.87
C PRO A 26 5.00 -2.94 9.16
N VAL A 27 3.87 -3.54 8.78
CA VAL A 27 2.76 -2.82 8.16
C VAL A 27 1.46 -3.21 8.85
N THR A 28 0.48 -2.31 8.82
CA THR A 28 -0.90 -2.58 9.19
C THR A 28 -1.74 -2.57 7.93
N LEU A 29 -2.41 -3.69 7.66
CA LEU A 29 -3.37 -3.78 6.57
C LEU A 29 -4.75 -3.36 7.08
N ILE A 30 -5.44 -2.52 6.31
CA ILE A 30 -6.79 -2.08 6.65
C ILE A 30 -7.71 -2.49 5.50
N GLY A 31 -8.70 -3.30 5.79
CA GLY A 31 -9.61 -3.80 4.77
C GLY A 31 -10.82 -4.52 5.34
N ARG A 32 -11.42 -5.37 4.54
CA ARG A 32 -12.67 -6.04 4.84
C ARG A 32 -12.48 -7.28 5.72
N ALA A 33 -13.54 -7.64 6.45
CA ALA A 33 -13.54 -8.78 7.36
C ALA A 33 -13.27 -10.10 6.65
N ARG A 34 -13.76 -10.28 5.43
CA ARG A 34 -13.54 -11.51 4.67
C ARG A 34 -12.05 -11.76 4.43
N THR A 35 -11.32 -10.75 4.00
CA THR A 35 -9.87 -10.85 3.78
C THR A 35 -9.14 -11.11 5.10
N GLN A 36 -9.55 -10.46 6.17
CA GLN A 36 -8.99 -10.71 7.50
C GLN A 36 -9.10 -12.18 7.88
N GLN A 37 -10.27 -12.78 7.68
CA GLN A 37 -10.51 -14.19 7.99
C GLN A 37 -9.64 -15.12 7.15
N GLN A 38 -9.50 -14.84 5.86
CA GLN A 38 -8.65 -15.63 4.96
C GLN A 38 -7.20 -15.62 5.42
N LEU A 39 -6.67 -14.44 5.73
CA LEU A 39 -5.29 -14.29 6.16
C LEU A 39 -5.05 -14.86 7.57
N ALA A 40 -6.03 -14.76 8.45
CA ALA A 40 -5.95 -15.36 9.78
C ALA A 40 -5.90 -16.90 9.72
N SER A 41 -6.57 -17.49 8.72
CA SER A 41 -6.60 -18.93 8.54
C SER A 41 -5.37 -19.48 7.82
N HIS A 42 -4.84 -18.75 6.84
CA HIS A 42 -3.82 -19.29 5.92
C HIS A 42 -2.49 -18.55 5.95
N GLY A 43 -2.41 -17.36 6.53
CA GLY A 43 -1.26 -16.48 6.34
C GLY A 43 -1.19 -15.98 4.90
N MET A 44 -0.01 -15.59 4.47
CA MET A 44 0.24 -15.16 3.09
C MET A 44 1.31 -15.99 2.44
N ARG A 45 1.13 -16.29 1.16
CA ARG A 45 2.17 -16.80 0.29
C ARG A 45 2.33 -15.80 -0.86
N LEU A 46 3.54 -15.30 -1.04
CA LEU A 46 3.87 -14.27 -2.01
C LEU A 46 4.77 -14.88 -3.06
N THR A 47 4.27 -14.95 -4.28
CA THR A 47 5.03 -15.49 -5.41
C THR A 47 5.07 -14.49 -6.55
N ASP A 48 6.04 -14.63 -7.45
CA ASP A 48 6.10 -13.85 -8.66
C ASP A 48 6.60 -14.69 -9.84
N TRP A 49 6.58 -14.09 -11.02
CA TRP A 49 7.01 -14.74 -12.26
C TRP A 49 8.52 -15.03 -12.31
N GLN A 50 9.30 -14.40 -11.43
CA GLN A 50 10.75 -14.59 -11.36
C GLN A 50 11.19 -15.63 -10.33
N GLY A 51 10.24 -16.25 -9.63
CA GLY A 51 10.54 -17.31 -8.68
C GLY A 51 10.50 -16.90 -7.21
N ARG A 52 10.01 -15.70 -6.88
CA ARG A 52 9.76 -15.37 -5.48
C ARG A 52 8.78 -16.38 -4.90
N ASP A 53 9.08 -16.88 -3.73
CA ASP A 53 8.18 -17.74 -2.96
C ASP A 53 8.48 -17.49 -1.48
N VAL A 54 7.72 -16.59 -0.88
CA VAL A 54 7.91 -16.15 0.50
C VAL A 54 6.59 -16.31 1.24
N ARG A 55 6.67 -16.69 2.50
CA ARG A 55 5.49 -16.87 3.35
C ARG A 55 5.54 -15.91 4.54
N VAL A 56 4.37 -15.36 4.87
CA VAL A 56 4.17 -14.58 6.07
C VAL A 56 3.16 -15.35 6.94
N LYS A 57 3.55 -15.66 8.15
CA LYS A 57 2.68 -16.40 9.07
C LYS A 57 1.49 -15.53 9.46
N ALA A 58 0.32 -16.16 9.68
CA ALA A 58 -0.89 -15.46 10.09
C ALA A 58 -0.66 -14.58 11.32
N GLN A 59 0.10 -15.08 12.29
CA GLN A 59 0.40 -14.37 13.52
C GLN A 59 1.25 -13.12 13.33
N ASP A 60 1.96 -13.01 12.20
CA ASP A 60 2.81 -11.86 11.89
C ASP A 60 2.09 -10.82 11.03
N ILE A 61 0.83 -11.06 10.68
CA ILE A 61 0.02 -10.15 9.89
C ILE A 61 -0.81 -9.26 10.82
N ASP A 62 -0.56 -7.95 10.77
CA ASP A 62 -1.36 -6.96 11.49
C ASP A 62 -2.46 -6.47 10.56
N TYR A 63 -3.70 -6.81 10.86
CA TYR A 63 -4.84 -6.51 10.03
C TYR A 63 -5.95 -5.86 10.87
N ALA A 64 -6.50 -4.76 10.38
CA ALA A 64 -7.56 -4.02 11.05
C ALA A 64 -8.75 -3.81 10.12
N LEU A 65 -9.94 -3.73 10.71
CA LEU A 65 -11.16 -3.42 9.98
C LEU A 65 -11.48 -1.93 10.01
N SER A 66 -10.94 -1.21 11.00
CA SER A 66 -11.20 0.20 11.19
C SER A 66 -10.05 1.06 10.69
N ALA A 67 -10.40 2.16 10.01
CA ALA A 67 -9.42 3.15 9.56
C ALA A 67 -8.68 3.83 10.72
N SER A 68 -9.19 3.74 11.95
CA SER A 68 -8.50 4.25 13.14
C SER A 68 -7.13 3.61 13.35
N ALA A 69 -6.88 2.46 12.75
CA ALA A 69 -5.57 1.79 12.81
C ALA A 69 -4.45 2.58 12.14
N MET A 70 -4.77 3.58 11.32
CA MET A 70 -3.73 4.44 10.70
C MET A 70 -3.28 5.61 11.59
N ALA A 71 -3.78 5.70 12.82
CA ALA A 71 -3.51 6.85 13.71
C ALA A 71 -2.02 7.05 14.04
N ALA A 72 -1.20 6.01 13.94
CA ALA A 72 0.24 6.10 14.18
C ALA A 72 1.07 6.01 12.92
N ALA A 73 0.46 6.05 11.73
CA ALA A 73 1.15 5.85 10.48
C ALA A 73 1.97 7.08 10.06
N ASN A 74 3.19 6.84 9.57
CA ASN A 74 3.98 7.87 8.90
C ASN A 74 3.59 7.95 7.41
N TYR A 75 3.20 6.81 6.85
CA TYR A 75 2.79 6.68 5.45
C TYR A 75 1.50 5.88 5.38
N VAL A 76 0.59 6.36 4.56
CA VAL A 76 -0.62 5.62 4.18
C VAL A 76 -0.50 5.30 2.69
N LEU A 77 -0.35 4.03 2.37
CA LEU A 77 -0.38 3.56 0.99
C LEU A 77 -1.83 3.26 0.64
N LEU A 78 -2.41 4.07 -0.22
CA LEU A 78 -3.81 3.98 -0.56
C LEU A 78 -4.00 3.12 -1.80
N THR A 79 -4.67 1.99 -1.63
CA THR A 79 -4.88 0.98 -2.66
C THR A 79 -6.36 0.60 -2.81
N VAL A 80 -7.27 1.44 -2.31
CA VAL A 80 -8.71 1.25 -2.54
C VAL A 80 -9.06 1.49 -4.01
N LYS A 81 -10.19 0.98 -4.45
CA LYS A 81 -10.68 1.23 -5.81
C LYS A 81 -11.06 2.70 -5.99
N SER A 82 -10.98 3.19 -7.23
CA SER A 82 -11.24 4.61 -7.56
C SER A 82 -12.61 5.10 -7.09
N GLY A 83 -13.62 4.24 -7.11
CA GLY A 83 -14.95 4.58 -6.62
C GLY A 83 -15.03 4.85 -5.11
N ASP A 84 -14.04 4.42 -4.36
CA ASP A 84 -13.98 4.55 -2.90
C ASP A 84 -13.07 5.71 -2.44
N THR A 85 -12.55 6.51 -3.37
CA THR A 85 -11.55 7.54 -3.05
C THR A 85 -12.08 8.60 -2.09
N GLU A 86 -13.29 9.10 -2.30
CA GLU A 86 -13.87 10.11 -1.42
C GLU A 86 -14.07 9.59 0.00
N ALA A 87 -14.62 8.38 0.13
CA ALA A 87 -14.82 7.76 1.44
C ALA A 87 -13.48 7.52 2.13
N ALA A 88 -12.46 7.07 1.38
CA ALA A 88 -11.13 6.88 1.91
C ALA A 88 -10.50 8.20 2.37
N ALA A 89 -10.68 9.28 1.61
CA ALA A 89 -10.16 10.59 1.98
C ALA A 89 -10.76 11.08 3.30
N LYS A 90 -12.06 10.88 3.49
CA LYS A 90 -12.73 11.23 4.75
C LYS A 90 -12.14 10.47 5.93
N SER A 91 -11.91 9.17 5.75
CA SER A 91 -11.30 8.34 6.80
C SER A 91 -9.87 8.77 7.11
N ILE A 92 -9.09 9.12 6.10
CA ILE A 92 -7.73 9.62 6.28
C ILE A 92 -7.74 10.95 7.03
N ALA A 93 -8.63 11.88 6.64
CA ALA A 93 -8.73 13.17 7.30
C ALA A 93 -9.08 13.03 8.79
N GLU A 94 -9.87 12.02 9.13
CA GLU A 94 -10.33 11.77 10.50
C GLU A 94 -9.27 11.07 11.34
N HIS A 95 -8.52 10.14 10.76
CA HIS A 95 -7.69 9.21 11.53
C HIS A 95 -6.19 9.35 11.32
N ALA A 96 -5.73 9.73 10.14
CA ALA A 96 -4.29 9.80 9.86
C ALA A 96 -3.68 11.05 10.47
N PRO A 97 -2.44 10.97 11.04
CA PRO A 97 -1.75 12.16 11.50
C PRO A 97 -1.60 13.19 10.37
N ALA A 98 -1.66 14.48 10.72
CA ALA A 98 -1.57 15.56 9.73
C ALA A 98 -0.23 15.55 8.97
N ASP A 99 0.82 15.02 9.58
CA ASP A 99 2.15 14.89 8.98
C ASP A 99 2.37 13.58 8.23
N ALA A 100 1.37 12.68 8.24
CA ALA A 100 1.45 11.45 7.44
C ALA A 100 1.44 11.77 5.96
N VAL A 101 2.24 11.02 5.21
CA VAL A 101 2.31 11.13 3.76
C VAL A 101 1.38 10.07 3.14
N ILE A 102 0.52 10.49 2.24
CA ILE A 102 -0.42 9.63 1.55
C ILE A 102 0.14 9.33 0.16
N VAL A 103 0.35 8.06 -0.14
CA VAL A 103 0.78 7.65 -1.49
C VAL A 103 -0.39 6.94 -2.16
N SER A 104 -0.91 7.54 -3.22
CA SER A 104 -2.03 6.97 -3.96
C SER A 104 -1.52 6.01 -5.03
N PHE A 105 -1.70 4.71 -4.80
CA PHE A 105 -1.43 3.65 -5.78
C PHE A 105 -2.72 3.21 -6.47
N GLN A 106 -3.57 4.18 -6.78
CA GLN A 106 -4.83 3.93 -7.47
C GLN A 106 -4.67 4.19 -8.96
N ASN A 107 -5.46 3.49 -9.77
CA ASN A 107 -5.52 3.76 -11.21
C ASN A 107 -6.25 5.07 -11.46
N GLY A 108 -5.77 5.84 -12.46
CA GLY A 108 -6.40 7.07 -12.89
C GLY A 108 -5.81 8.33 -12.26
N VAL A 109 -5.72 9.38 -13.06
CA VAL A 109 -5.10 10.65 -12.68
C VAL A 109 -5.96 11.50 -11.74
N ARG A 110 -7.28 11.29 -11.74
CA ARG A 110 -8.22 12.10 -10.95
C ARG A 110 -8.14 11.83 -9.45
N ASN A 111 -7.68 10.65 -9.05
CA ASN A 111 -7.66 10.26 -7.66
C ASN A 111 -6.76 11.16 -6.82
N VAL A 112 -5.62 11.55 -7.35
CA VAL A 112 -4.69 12.45 -6.64
C VAL A 112 -5.31 13.83 -6.47
N ASP A 113 -5.95 14.36 -7.50
CA ASP A 113 -6.59 15.67 -7.43
C ASP A 113 -7.72 15.68 -6.38
N VAL A 114 -8.54 14.64 -6.37
CA VAL A 114 -9.62 14.49 -5.37
C VAL A 114 -9.03 14.42 -3.96
N LEU A 115 -7.98 13.62 -3.79
CA LEU A 115 -7.31 13.49 -2.48
C LEU A 115 -6.71 14.82 -2.04
N GLN A 116 -6.05 15.55 -2.91
CA GLN A 116 -5.45 16.85 -2.56
C GLN A 116 -6.51 17.87 -2.15
N GLN A 117 -7.67 17.86 -2.81
CA GLN A 117 -8.79 18.74 -2.45
C GLN A 117 -9.38 18.40 -1.09
N LEU A 118 -9.54 17.09 -0.80
CA LEU A 118 -10.18 16.63 0.43
C LEU A 118 -9.20 16.53 1.60
N LEU A 119 -7.89 16.53 1.32
CA LEU A 119 -6.84 16.41 2.33
C LEU A 119 -5.85 17.57 2.22
N PRO A 120 -6.30 18.84 2.45
CA PRO A 120 -5.43 20.00 2.27
C PRO A 120 -4.26 20.05 3.28
N GLN A 121 -4.38 19.33 4.40
CA GLN A 121 -3.34 19.31 5.44
C GLN A 121 -2.34 18.16 5.24
N HIS A 122 -2.64 17.21 4.36
CA HIS A 122 -1.78 16.07 4.12
C HIS A 122 -0.99 16.24 2.83
N LYS A 123 0.22 15.69 2.82
CA LYS A 123 0.99 15.56 1.59
C LYS A 123 0.50 14.33 0.85
N VAL A 124 0.05 14.51 -0.39
CA VAL A 124 -0.43 13.42 -1.24
C VAL A 124 0.53 13.25 -2.40
N LEU A 125 1.08 12.07 -2.55
CA LEU A 125 1.98 11.71 -3.64
C LEU A 125 1.25 10.78 -4.60
N LYS A 126 1.50 10.99 -5.88
CA LYS A 126 1.04 10.09 -6.92
C LYS A 126 1.96 8.90 -7.01
N GLY A 127 1.37 7.70 -6.97
CA GLY A 127 2.06 6.45 -7.20
C GLY A 127 1.45 5.71 -8.38
N MET A 128 2.18 4.76 -8.90
CA MET A 128 1.74 3.89 -9.99
C MET A 128 2.20 2.47 -9.74
N VAL A 129 1.32 1.51 -9.98
CA VAL A 129 1.63 0.08 -9.95
C VAL A 129 1.43 -0.44 -11.36
N SER A 130 2.50 -0.92 -11.99
CA SER A 130 2.44 -1.39 -13.37
C SER A 130 2.44 -2.91 -13.50
N PHE A 131 2.38 -3.63 -12.40
CA PHE A 131 2.24 -5.09 -12.41
C PHE A 131 0.85 -5.52 -11.93
N ASN A 132 0.49 -6.76 -12.24
CA ASN A 132 -0.76 -7.37 -11.82
C ASN A 132 -0.54 -8.38 -10.70
N VAL A 133 -1.46 -8.42 -9.76
CA VAL A 133 -1.48 -9.40 -8.67
C VAL A 133 -2.80 -10.15 -8.71
N ILE A 134 -2.72 -11.47 -8.67
CA ILE A 134 -3.87 -12.36 -8.57
C ILE A 134 -3.87 -12.95 -7.16
N SER A 135 -5.00 -12.90 -6.50
CA SER A 135 -5.16 -13.45 -5.15
C SER A 135 -6.10 -14.64 -5.14
N SER A 136 -5.81 -15.61 -4.27
CA SER A 136 -6.71 -16.73 -3.97
C SER A 136 -7.29 -16.60 -2.57
N GLU A 137 -8.33 -17.36 -2.30
CA GLU A 137 -8.96 -17.39 -0.97
C GLU A 137 -8.08 -18.01 0.10
N GLU A 138 -7.00 -18.68 -0.29
CA GLU A 138 -6.06 -19.34 0.61
C GLU A 138 -4.85 -18.45 0.95
N GLY A 139 -4.93 -17.14 0.70
CA GLY A 139 -3.86 -16.21 1.02
C GLY A 139 -2.69 -16.22 0.05
N HIS A 140 -2.84 -16.85 -1.12
CA HIS A 140 -1.80 -16.86 -2.14
C HIS A 140 -1.94 -15.62 -3.02
N LEU A 141 -0.88 -14.83 -3.08
CA LEU A 141 -0.82 -13.59 -3.87
C LEU A 141 0.31 -13.76 -4.89
N HIS A 142 -0.04 -13.75 -6.16
CA HIS A 142 0.90 -13.98 -7.25
C HIS A 142 1.02 -12.76 -8.15
N CYS A 143 2.23 -12.23 -8.26
CA CYS A 143 2.58 -11.18 -9.22
C CYS A 143 3.01 -11.84 -10.53
N GLY A 144 2.10 -11.91 -11.49
CA GLY A 144 2.28 -12.67 -12.72
C GLY A 144 2.90 -11.90 -13.87
N THR A 145 3.13 -10.60 -13.70
CA THR A 145 3.65 -9.75 -14.78
C THR A 145 4.85 -8.94 -14.32
N GLU A 146 5.70 -8.61 -15.28
CA GLU A 146 6.78 -7.65 -15.07
C GLU A 146 6.20 -6.25 -14.83
N GLY A 147 6.86 -5.47 -14.00
CA GLY A 147 6.46 -4.09 -13.73
C GLY A 147 7.08 -3.58 -12.46
N ASN A 148 6.99 -2.27 -12.29
CA ASN A 148 7.59 -1.57 -11.15
C ASN A 148 6.54 -0.74 -10.43
N LEU A 149 6.90 -0.35 -9.20
CA LEU A 149 6.26 0.78 -8.55
C LEU A 149 6.91 2.07 -9.04
N ALA A 150 6.11 3.12 -9.18
CA ALA A 150 6.60 4.47 -9.44
C ALA A 150 6.00 5.40 -8.40
N ILE A 151 6.79 6.31 -7.87
CA ILE A 151 6.35 7.27 -6.87
C ILE A 151 6.84 8.65 -7.29
N GLN A 152 5.94 9.64 -7.20
CA GLN A 152 6.25 11.03 -7.45
C GLN A 152 7.32 11.51 -6.48
N SER A 153 8.37 12.13 -7.03
CA SER A 153 9.46 12.70 -6.24
C SER A 153 8.95 13.86 -5.39
N GLN A 154 9.45 13.89 -4.15
CA GLN A 154 9.30 15.08 -3.30
C GLN A 154 10.61 15.36 -2.60
N PRO A 155 11.02 16.62 -2.48
CA PRO A 155 12.30 16.94 -1.85
C PRO A 155 12.38 16.43 -0.40
N GLY A 156 13.37 15.63 -0.15
CA GLY A 156 13.99 15.48 1.17
C GLY A 156 13.40 14.53 2.19
N ARG A 157 12.30 13.75 1.95
CA ARG A 157 11.68 13.10 3.10
C ARG A 157 11.16 11.67 2.94
N HIS A 158 11.41 10.99 1.84
CA HIS A 158 10.80 9.67 1.63
C HIS A 158 11.82 8.54 1.48
N GLY A 159 13.06 8.81 1.87
CA GLY A 159 14.13 7.82 1.77
C GLY A 159 13.86 6.57 2.58
N ASP A 160 13.21 6.70 3.73
CA ASP A 160 12.87 5.55 4.57
C ASP A 160 11.78 4.67 3.94
N LEU A 161 10.77 5.26 3.28
CA LEU A 161 9.77 4.50 2.53
C LEU A 161 10.41 3.79 1.34
N LEU A 162 11.23 4.50 0.56
CA LEU A 162 11.93 3.93 -0.58
C LEU A 162 12.85 2.78 -0.16
N GLN A 163 13.55 2.94 0.96
CA GLN A 163 14.41 1.91 1.51
C GLN A 163 13.60 0.68 1.93
N ALA A 164 12.45 0.89 2.57
CA ALA A 164 11.57 -0.20 2.98
C ALA A 164 11.05 -0.99 1.78
N LEU A 165 10.63 -0.31 0.73
CA LEU A 165 10.18 -0.95 -0.51
C LEU A 165 11.31 -1.70 -1.19
N HIS A 166 12.49 -1.11 -1.23
CA HIS A 166 13.67 -1.77 -1.79
C HIS A 166 14.03 -3.05 -1.01
N SER A 167 14.03 -2.97 0.31
CA SER A 167 14.30 -4.13 1.18
C SER A 167 13.23 -5.22 1.03
N ALA A 168 12.04 -4.85 0.60
CA ALA A 168 10.95 -5.80 0.32
C ALA A 168 11.08 -6.45 -1.06
N GLY A 169 12.11 -6.11 -1.83
CA GLY A 169 12.28 -6.62 -3.19
C GLY A 169 11.29 -6.02 -4.18
N LEU A 170 10.77 -4.84 -3.88
CA LEU A 170 9.83 -4.13 -4.76
C LEU A 170 10.59 -3.01 -5.47
N PRO A 171 10.85 -3.15 -6.78
CA PRO A 171 11.57 -2.11 -7.52
C PRO A 171 10.72 -0.84 -7.61
N VAL A 172 11.31 0.29 -7.25
CA VAL A 172 10.65 1.59 -7.25
C VAL A 172 11.41 2.56 -8.12
N THR A 173 10.69 3.24 -9.01
CA THR A 173 11.23 4.36 -9.79
C THR A 173 10.65 5.66 -9.25
N VAL A 174 11.48 6.66 -9.07
CA VAL A 174 11.06 7.97 -8.57
C VAL A 174 11.06 8.97 -9.72
N TYR A 175 9.93 9.63 -9.92
CA TYR A 175 9.75 10.61 -10.99
C TYR A 175 9.46 12.00 -10.42
N SER A 176 9.98 13.04 -11.05
CA SER A 176 9.68 14.42 -10.67
C SER A 176 8.28 14.82 -11.10
N ASP A 177 7.77 14.24 -12.19
CA ASP A 177 6.43 14.50 -12.70
C ASP A 177 5.88 13.23 -13.35
N LEU A 178 4.96 12.52 -12.65
CA LEU A 178 4.31 11.33 -13.16
C LEU A 178 3.27 11.62 -14.23
N ALA A 179 2.82 12.86 -14.38
CA ALA A 179 1.90 13.23 -15.45
C ALA A 179 2.55 13.19 -16.82
N ALA A 180 3.88 13.26 -16.87
CA ALA A 180 4.66 13.20 -18.11
C ALA A 180 5.04 11.78 -18.55
N VAL A 181 4.64 10.76 -17.76
CA VAL A 181 5.01 9.36 -18.00
C VAL A 181 3.90 8.58 -18.70
#